data_2694ceff376dbd4dc89461e6f2a93a0f
#
_entry.id   2694ceff376dbd4dc89461e6f2a93a0f
#
_cell.length_a   1.000
_cell.length_b   1.000
_cell.length_c   1.000
_cell.angle_alpha   90.00
_cell.angle_beta   90.00
_cell.angle_gamma   90.00
#
_symmetry.space_group_name_H-M   'P 1'
#
loop_
_entity.id
_entity.type
_entity.pdbx_description
1 polymer ?
#
loop_
_entity_poly.entity_id
_entity_poly.type
_entity_poly.pdbx_seq_one_letter_code
_entity_poly.pdbx_strand_id
1 'polypeptide(L)'
;MKHLSLILLVIFFCTIGRHSAGEDSPEPHVVRRTFEELKAAGAKRSKYLQQLPPAVDAEVPKANLAAFEKAIKPILQRSCVRCHGAETAEGNIRIDTLNPNLLQGKDVDWWLEVLAVLSNDEMPPPDEVQLTDADRSTLVAWLSRELQLASSVRRATGVYSSFRRMTVYEYNYALQDILGLPYDFAKDLPPEPASEDGFQNSSEMLHMSVVQFETYRQLARKALRRATVRGERPPVLHWGVTMKDAARIEWPKQAEQLEKLKEKFKDDPEKKKQEVDRLTATFNKPHGNTYYQELPTGRTARATWQYYGAKYASKPTDSRLEMPESFDHVAVIPQGRNHNLIVELGNRVPDEGIMRVRVRASRVSAEETRIPSMQLEFGWRASNEGRAVLRVSTEDVPIKAAPDAPEIYQWDVPLGEIYPRNSVRKTSPMGTMPNPSEYIRLVNSSASQGDIRLDYVEVSAPVYDQWPPKSQQQIFIDSANSDNESVYAREVLTAFMSRVWRRRVAENEIDQKIELFHTIRKLCDSFEETMVEVLATILSSPDFFYVVQGESNESRHTKSEELSAYEQATRLALFLWCSVPDAQLLKLADSGRL
;
A
#
# COMPACT_ATOMS: atom_id res chain seq x y z
N MET A 1 -16.18 -13.09 -22.69
CA MET A 1 -14.73 -13.16 -22.90
C MET A 1 -13.88 -12.42 -21.83
N LYS A 2 -14.47 -11.83 -20.79
CA LYS A 2 -13.72 -11.14 -19.70
C LYS A 2 -13.44 -12.02 -18.46
N HIS A 3 -14.08 -13.17 -18.35
CA HIS A 3 -13.92 -14.05 -17.18
C HIS A 3 -12.80 -15.09 -17.27
N LEU A 4 -12.16 -15.23 -18.43
CA LEU A 4 -11.04 -16.19 -18.61
C LEU A 4 -9.68 -15.60 -18.24
N SER A 5 -9.55 -14.27 -18.23
CA SER A 5 -8.28 -13.58 -17.91
C SER A 5 -7.97 -13.51 -16.40
N LEU A 6 -8.98 -13.59 -15.53
CA LEU A 6 -8.76 -13.47 -14.08
C LEU A 6 -8.20 -14.74 -13.45
N ILE A 7 -8.54 -15.92 -14.00
CA ILE A 7 -8.02 -17.20 -13.51
C ILE A 7 -6.54 -17.39 -13.88
N LEU A 8 -6.09 -16.80 -14.98
CA LEU A 8 -4.67 -16.88 -15.38
C LEU A 8 -3.75 -15.96 -14.54
N LEU A 9 -4.28 -14.87 -13.98
CA LEU A 9 -3.49 -13.92 -13.18
C LEU A 9 -3.12 -14.48 -11.79
N VAL A 10 -3.97 -15.29 -11.19
CA VAL A 10 -3.70 -15.93 -9.89
C VAL A 10 -2.63 -17.02 -9.99
N ILE A 11 -2.51 -17.67 -11.15
CA ILE A 11 -1.50 -18.73 -11.37
C ILE A 11 -0.10 -18.12 -11.67
N PHE A 12 -0.04 -16.89 -12.20
CA PHE A 12 1.23 -16.25 -12.58
C PHE A 12 1.99 -15.61 -11.41
N PHE A 13 1.31 -15.30 -10.29
CA PHE A 13 1.97 -14.71 -9.10
C PHE A 13 2.69 -15.73 -8.20
N CYS A 14 2.49 -17.04 -8.42
CA CYS A 14 3.16 -18.09 -7.64
C CYS A 14 4.50 -18.57 -8.21
N THR A 15 4.98 -18.04 -9.36
CA THR A 15 6.17 -18.59 -10.04
C THR A 15 7.36 -17.63 -10.18
N ILE A 16 7.32 -16.41 -9.63
CA ILE A 16 8.48 -15.49 -9.70
C ILE A 16 9.03 -15.27 -8.29
N GLY A 17 9.98 -16.10 -7.90
CA GLY A 17 10.73 -15.96 -6.64
C GLY A 17 11.85 -16.97 -6.52
N ARG A 18 12.84 -16.94 -7.41
CA ARG A 18 14.14 -17.60 -7.19
C ARG A 18 15.25 -16.78 -7.83
N HIS A 19 16.13 -16.27 -6.97
CA HIS A 19 17.60 -16.21 -7.01
C HIS A 19 18.03 -15.14 -6.00
N SER A 20 18.92 -15.35 -5.09
CA SER A 20 20.17 -16.07 -5.01
C SER A 20 20.64 -16.20 -3.56
N ALA A 21 21.47 -17.14 -3.33
CA ALA A 21 22.04 -17.67 -2.10
C ALA A 21 22.93 -16.72 -1.29
N GLY A 22 22.95 -16.97 0.00
CA GLY A 22 23.94 -16.59 0.99
C GLY A 22 23.70 -17.33 2.31
N GLU A 23 24.46 -18.38 2.51
CA GLU A 23 24.89 -19.10 3.71
C GLU A 23 23.97 -19.26 4.95
N ASP A 24 23.68 -20.54 5.22
CA ASP A 24 23.52 -21.29 6.46
C ASP A 24 22.83 -20.63 7.66
N SER A 25 21.52 -20.76 7.65
CA SER A 25 20.72 -21.11 8.82
C SER A 25 19.77 -22.25 8.42
N PRO A 26 19.47 -23.24 9.29
CA PRO A 26 18.59 -24.35 8.92
C PRO A 26 17.19 -23.77 8.63
N GLU A 27 16.81 -23.76 7.36
CA GLU A 27 15.45 -23.43 6.95
C GLU A 27 14.48 -24.41 7.64
N PRO A 28 13.36 -23.93 8.20
CA PRO A 28 12.30 -24.82 8.61
C PRO A 28 11.88 -25.60 7.36
N HIS A 29 11.89 -26.93 7.44
CA HIS A 29 11.43 -27.81 6.37
C HIS A 29 9.94 -27.61 6.13
N VAL A 30 9.57 -26.57 5.39
CA VAL A 30 8.24 -26.44 4.82
C VAL A 30 8.16 -27.50 3.72
N VAL A 31 7.56 -28.62 4.02
CA VAL A 31 7.22 -29.65 3.02
C VAL A 31 6.24 -29.01 2.04
N ARG A 32 6.74 -28.49 0.93
CA ARG A 32 5.90 -27.98 -0.16
C ARG A 32 5.22 -29.16 -0.83
N ARG A 33 3.95 -29.38 -0.53
CA ARG A 33 3.13 -30.36 -1.22
C ARG A 33 2.97 -29.92 -2.68
N THR A 34 3.09 -30.86 -3.59
CA THR A 34 2.81 -30.63 -5.01
C THR A 34 1.31 -30.44 -5.24
N PHE A 35 0.92 -29.81 -6.34
CA PHE A 35 -0.49 -29.63 -6.70
C PHE A 35 -1.25 -30.97 -6.77
N GLU A 36 -0.60 -32.05 -7.23
CA GLU A 36 -1.21 -33.39 -7.27
C GLU A 36 -1.38 -33.99 -5.86
N GLU A 37 -0.46 -33.74 -4.95
CA GLU A 37 -0.61 -34.14 -3.54
C GLU A 37 -1.73 -33.38 -2.84
N LEU A 38 -1.88 -32.06 -3.11
CA LEU A 38 -2.99 -31.26 -2.60
C LEU A 38 -4.33 -31.72 -3.18
N LYS A 39 -4.37 -32.06 -4.46
CA LYS A 39 -5.54 -32.61 -5.14
C LYS A 39 -5.92 -33.98 -4.62
N ALA A 40 -4.93 -34.86 -4.37
CA ALA A 40 -5.13 -36.17 -3.77
C ALA A 40 -5.64 -36.06 -2.33
N ALA A 41 -5.07 -35.13 -1.53
CA ALA A 41 -5.56 -34.84 -0.17
C ALA A 41 -6.97 -34.27 -0.19
N GLY A 42 -7.29 -33.36 -1.12
CA GLY A 42 -8.64 -32.83 -1.34
C GLY A 42 -9.64 -33.91 -1.74
N ALA A 43 -9.25 -34.85 -2.62
CA ALA A 43 -10.10 -35.98 -3.01
C ALA A 43 -10.33 -36.97 -1.86
N LYS A 44 -9.31 -37.26 -1.05
CA LYS A 44 -9.46 -38.06 0.19
C LYS A 44 -10.41 -37.38 1.16
N ARG A 45 -10.23 -36.09 1.44
CA ARG A 45 -11.11 -35.29 2.30
C ARG A 45 -12.56 -35.25 1.79
N SER A 46 -12.76 -35.06 0.50
CA SER A 46 -14.10 -35.09 -0.13
C SER A 46 -14.80 -36.43 0.04
N LYS A 47 -14.07 -37.57 -0.03
CA LYS A 47 -14.62 -38.90 0.18
C LYS A 47 -15.19 -39.08 1.60
N TYR A 48 -14.55 -38.50 2.62
CA TYR A 48 -15.04 -38.55 4.00
C TYR A 48 -16.17 -37.55 4.25
N LEU A 49 -16.15 -36.36 3.62
CA LEU A 49 -17.18 -35.33 3.76
C LEU A 49 -18.49 -35.66 3.05
N GLN A 50 -18.48 -36.46 1.97
CA GLN A 50 -19.67 -36.90 1.25
C GLN A 50 -20.57 -37.86 2.05
N GLN A 51 -20.13 -38.35 3.20
CA GLN A 51 -20.90 -39.21 4.09
C GLN A 51 -21.62 -38.44 5.21
N LEU A 52 -21.60 -37.10 5.18
CA LEU A 52 -22.33 -36.31 6.16
C LEU A 52 -23.84 -36.40 5.94
N PRO A 53 -24.64 -36.70 6.98
CA PRO A 53 -26.07 -36.76 6.86
C PRO A 53 -26.69 -35.40 6.53
N PRO A 54 -27.85 -35.35 5.86
CA PRO A 54 -28.56 -34.10 5.59
C PRO A 54 -28.92 -33.35 6.87
N ALA A 55 -29.11 -32.04 6.77
CA ALA A 55 -29.42 -31.14 7.88
C ALA A 55 -30.53 -31.68 8.79
N VAL A 56 -30.31 -31.63 10.09
CA VAL A 56 -31.16 -32.18 11.12
C VAL A 56 -32.45 -31.37 11.24
N ASP A 57 -33.63 -32.04 11.17
CA ASP A 57 -34.93 -31.48 11.49
C ASP A 57 -35.02 -31.03 12.97
N ALA A 58 -35.91 -30.11 13.22
CA ALA A 58 -36.12 -29.21 14.34
C ALA A 58 -36.30 -29.80 15.76
N GLU A 59 -35.62 -30.87 16.16
CA GLU A 59 -35.48 -31.25 17.58
C GLU A 59 -34.27 -30.52 18.22
N VAL A 60 -34.40 -30.20 19.52
CA VAL A 60 -33.31 -29.60 20.29
C VAL A 60 -32.06 -30.47 20.13
N PRO A 61 -30.96 -29.92 19.56
CA PRO A 61 -29.81 -30.72 19.25
C PRO A 61 -29.20 -31.34 20.52
N LYS A 62 -28.93 -32.63 20.48
CA LYS A 62 -28.30 -33.39 21.58
C LYS A 62 -27.02 -34.03 21.10
N ALA A 63 -25.96 -33.93 21.91
CA ALA A 63 -24.72 -34.62 21.66
C ALA A 63 -24.91 -36.13 21.65
N ASN A 64 -24.33 -36.82 20.67
CA ASN A 64 -24.43 -38.29 20.57
C ASN A 64 -23.39 -38.98 21.43
N LEU A 65 -23.54 -38.85 22.77
CA LEU A 65 -22.62 -39.45 23.75
C LEU A 65 -22.70 -40.98 23.76
N ALA A 66 -23.85 -41.57 23.41
CA ALA A 66 -24.00 -43.01 23.29
C ALA A 66 -23.11 -43.61 22.20
N ALA A 67 -23.02 -42.93 21.04
CA ALA A 67 -22.12 -43.34 19.98
C ALA A 67 -20.63 -43.14 20.40
N PHE A 68 -20.33 -42.07 21.14
CA PHE A 68 -18.99 -41.86 21.70
C PHE A 68 -18.57 -43.05 22.57
N GLU A 69 -19.31 -43.38 23.59
CA GLU A 69 -18.96 -44.46 24.53
C GLU A 69 -18.83 -45.81 23.83
N LYS A 70 -19.74 -46.10 22.88
CA LYS A 70 -19.79 -47.40 22.20
C LYS A 70 -18.75 -47.57 21.09
N ALA A 71 -18.50 -46.55 20.28
CA ALA A 71 -17.70 -46.69 19.07
C ALA A 71 -16.39 -45.86 19.10
N ILE A 72 -16.43 -44.62 19.62
CA ILE A 72 -15.31 -43.68 19.53
C ILE A 72 -14.28 -43.91 20.64
N LYS A 73 -14.72 -43.96 21.88
CA LYS A 73 -13.87 -44.14 23.05
C LYS A 73 -12.98 -45.39 23.00
N PRO A 74 -13.46 -46.57 22.56
CA PRO A 74 -12.60 -47.76 22.42
C PRO A 74 -11.48 -47.56 21.36
N ILE A 75 -11.74 -46.81 20.26
CA ILE A 75 -10.72 -46.52 19.27
C ILE A 75 -9.67 -45.58 19.86
N LEU A 76 -10.09 -44.49 20.52
CA LEU A 76 -9.19 -43.53 21.15
C LEU A 76 -8.33 -44.22 22.23
N GLN A 77 -8.92 -45.06 23.06
CA GLN A 77 -8.18 -45.81 24.09
C GLN A 77 -7.11 -46.72 23.51
N ARG A 78 -7.43 -47.41 22.42
CA ARG A 78 -6.50 -48.36 21.80
C ARG A 78 -5.37 -47.69 21.02
N SER A 79 -5.67 -46.56 20.35
CA SER A 79 -4.76 -45.98 19.37
C SER A 79 -4.17 -44.62 19.71
N CYS A 80 -4.72 -43.89 20.70
CA CYS A 80 -4.33 -42.51 20.99
C CYS A 80 -3.85 -42.31 22.43
N VAL A 81 -4.55 -42.95 23.44
CA VAL A 81 -4.32 -42.67 24.85
C VAL A 81 -2.92 -43.12 25.34
N ARG A 82 -2.25 -44.02 24.63
CA ARG A 82 -0.88 -44.40 24.97
C ARG A 82 0.09 -43.21 24.94
N CYS A 83 -0.02 -42.34 23.94
CA CYS A 83 0.82 -41.16 23.79
C CYS A 83 0.14 -39.90 24.35
N HIS A 84 -1.21 -39.83 24.33
CA HIS A 84 -2.00 -38.69 24.76
C HIS A 84 -2.91 -39.02 25.93
N GLY A 85 -2.35 -39.62 26.98
CA GLY A 85 -3.05 -40.08 28.17
C GLY A 85 -2.42 -39.63 29.48
N ALA A 86 -2.72 -40.37 30.57
CA ALA A 86 -2.27 -40.00 31.93
C ALA A 86 -0.76 -40.13 32.14
N GLU A 87 -0.12 -41.10 31.49
CA GLU A 87 1.30 -41.40 31.66
C GLU A 87 2.18 -40.56 30.74
N THR A 88 1.66 -40.27 29.53
CA THR A 88 2.36 -39.51 28.52
C THR A 88 1.36 -38.52 27.87
N ALA A 89 1.70 -37.24 27.84
CA ALA A 89 0.87 -36.19 27.23
C ALA A 89 1.65 -35.49 26.10
N GLU A 90 1.96 -36.24 25.06
CA GLU A 90 2.66 -35.68 23.89
C GLU A 90 1.84 -34.57 23.24
N GLY A 91 2.52 -33.50 22.79
CA GLY A 91 1.84 -32.32 22.26
C GLY A 91 0.98 -31.56 23.28
N ASN A 92 1.18 -31.81 24.57
CA ASN A 92 0.40 -31.20 25.69
C ASN A 92 -1.10 -31.47 25.63
N ILE A 93 -1.55 -32.52 24.94
CA ILE A 93 -2.94 -32.91 24.86
C ILE A 93 -3.18 -34.25 25.58
N ARG A 94 -4.29 -34.29 26.33
CA ARG A 94 -4.78 -35.50 27.03
C ARG A 94 -6.15 -35.87 26.49
N ILE A 95 -6.19 -36.76 25.51
CA ILE A 95 -7.43 -37.21 24.86
C ILE A 95 -8.37 -37.93 25.79
N ASP A 96 -7.83 -38.63 26.82
CA ASP A 96 -8.61 -39.35 27.83
C ASP A 96 -9.44 -38.43 28.74
N THR A 97 -9.11 -37.14 28.83
CA THR A 97 -9.81 -36.15 29.68
C THR A 97 -10.70 -35.19 28.92
N LEU A 98 -10.65 -35.18 27.58
CA LEU A 98 -11.47 -34.29 26.77
C LEU A 98 -12.97 -34.57 26.93
N ASN A 99 -13.75 -33.52 27.13
CA ASN A 99 -15.20 -33.63 27.20
C ASN A 99 -15.79 -33.93 25.80
N PRO A 100 -16.44 -35.11 25.62
CA PRO A 100 -17.03 -35.46 24.34
C PRO A 100 -18.35 -34.73 24.05
N ASN A 101 -18.88 -33.96 25.00
CA ASN A 101 -20.04 -33.11 24.78
C ASN A 101 -19.63 -31.74 24.19
N LEU A 102 -19.45 -31.66 22.89
CA LEU A 102 -19.03 -30.46 22.20
C LEU A 102 -20.05 -29.31 22.27
N LEU A 103 -21.31 -29.61 22.58
CA LEU A 103 -22.35 -28.58 22.79
C LEU A 103 -22.06 -27.73 24.03
N GLN A 104 -21.32 -28.26 25.02
CA GLN A 104 -20.90 -27.50 26.19
C GLN A 104 -19.66 -26.64 25.96
N GLY A 105 -18.97 -26.81 24.84
CA GLY A 105 -17.96 -25.91 24.32
C GLY A 105 -16.61 -25.87 25.00
N LYS A 106 -16.36 -26.68 26.05
CA LYS A 106 -15.17 -26.55 26.90
C LYS A 106 -13.88 -27.02 26.20
N ASP A 107 -13.94 -28.06 25.37
CA ASP A 107 -12.76 -28.69 24.75
C ASP A 107 -12.93 -28.77 23.21
N VAL A 108 -13.73 -27.88 22.61
CA VAL A 108 -14.04 -27.92 21.17
C VAL A 108 -12.79 -27.70 20.33
N ASP A 109 -11.90 -26.81 20.75
CA ASP A 109 -10.68 -26.47 20.00
C ASP A 109 -9.74 -27.70 19.95
N TRP A 110 -9.59 -28.42 21.04
CA TRP A 110 -8.85 -29.68 21.04
C TRP A 110 -9.47 -30.75 20.12
N TRP A 111 -10.79 -30.85 20.08
CA TRP A 111 -11.46 -31.76 19.16
C TRP A 111 -11.35 -31.33 17.70
N LEU A 112 -11.24 -30.03 17.40
CA LEU A 112 -10.93 -29.52 16.08
C LEU A 112 -9.52 -29.93 15.64
N GLU A 113 -8.52 -29.81 16.51
CA GLU A 113 -7.16 -30.28 16.27
C GLU A 113 -7.12 -31.79 16.02
N VAL A 114 -7.80 -32.58 16.84
CA VAL A 114 -7.90 -34.04 16.63
C VAL A 114 -8.51 -34.36 15.27
N LEU A 115 -9.57 -33.65 14.86
CA LEU A 115 -10.16 -33.83 13.52
C LEU A 115 -9.18 -33.46 12.41
N ALA A 116 -8.43 -32.36 12.57
CA ALA A 116 -7.47 -31.89 11.58
C ALA A 116 -6.38 -32.92 11.33
N VAL A 117 -5.70 -33.38 12.38
CA VAL A 117 -4.58 -34.33 12.26
C VAL A 117 -5.03 -35.71 11.78
N LEU A 118 -6.25 -36.16 12.12
CA LEU A 118 -6.83 -37.39 11.59
C LEU A 118 -7.21 -37.28 10.11
N SER A 119 -7.73 -36.12 9.71
CA SER A 119 -8.14 -35.86 8.32
C SER A 119 -6.95 -35.70 7.39
N ASN A 120 -5.82 -35.24 7.90
CA ASN A 120 -4.57 -35.05 7.15
C ASN A 120 -3.67 -36.28 7.14
N ASP A 121 -4.06 -37.36 7.82
CA ASP A 121 -3.25 -38.59 7.96
C ASP A 121 -1.94 -38.37 8.76
N GLU A 122 -1.93 -37.37 9.65
CA GLU A 122 -0.76 -37.01 10.47
C GLU A 122 -0.67 -37.86 11.75
N MET A 123 -1.82 -38.38 12.22
CA MET A 123 -1.91 -39.24 13.40
C MET A 123 -2.65 -40.55 13.11
N PRO A 124 -2.16 -41.68 13.66
CA PRO A 124 -0.90 -41.89 14.38
C PRO A 124 0.34 -41.60 13.53
N PRO A 125 1.52 -41.30 14.14
CA PRO A 125 2.77 -41.11 13.38
C PRO A 125 3.12 -42.35 12.55
N PRO A 126 3.89 -42.21 11.46
CA PRO A 126 4.17 -43.30 10.51
C PRO A 126 4.87 -44.53 11.11
N ASP A 127 5.60 -44.34 12.20
CA ASP A 127 6.34 -45.35 12.95
C ASP A 127 5.49 -46.08 14.01
N GLU A 128 4.24 -45.66 14.18
CA GLU A 128 3.29 -46.26 15.12
C GLU A 128 2.23 -47.12 14.43
N VAL A 129 1.47 -47.88 15.23
CA VAL A 129 0.39 -48.72 14.73
C VAL A 129 -0.71 -47.85 14.13
N GLN A 130 -0.90 -47.98 12.84
CA GLN A 130 -1.85 -47.16 12.11
C GLN A 130 -3.32 -47.54 12.40
N LEU A 131 -4.21 -46.56 12.35
CA LEU A 131 -5.65 -46.78 12.40
C LEU A 131 -6.09 -47.55 11.13
N THR A 132 -7.06 -48.46 11.31
CA THR A 132 -7.74 -49.03 10.14
C THR A 132 -8.56 -47.94 9.44
N ASP A 133 -8.79 -48.08 8.13
CA ASP A 133 -9.63 -47.13 7.37
C ASP A 133 -11.03 -47.01 7.97
N ALA A 134 -11.57 -48.09 8.53
CA ALA A 134 -12.86 -48.13 9.19
C ALA A 134 -12.87 -47.33 10.51
N ASP A 135 -11.84 -47.49 11.34
CA ASP A 135 -11.71 -46.75 12.61
C ASP A 135 -11.51 -45.26 12.35
N ARG A 136 -10.62 -44.90 11.41
CA ARG A 136 -10.37 -43.51 11.01
C ARG A 136 -11.65 -42.86 10.48
N SER A 137 -12.35 -43.53 9.58
CA SER A 137 -13.61 -43.07 9.02
C SER A 137 -14.67 -42.84 10.10
N THR A 138 -14.74 -43.75 11.08
CA THR A 138 -15.67 -43.66 12.21
C THR A 138 -15.38 -42.46 13.10
N LEU A 139 -14.11 -42.21 13.44
CA LEU A 139 -13.67 -41.05 14.22
C LEU A 139 -13.96 -39.73 13.50
N VAL A 140 -13.54 -39.62 12.23
CA VAL A 140 -13.73 -38.42 11.41
C VAL A 140 -15.20 -38.10 11.20
N ALA A 141 -16.02 -39.11 10.92
CA ALA A 141 -17.45 -38.92 10.72
C ALA A 141 -18.17 -38.44 12.01
N TRP A 142 -17.83 -39.04 13.16
CA TRP A 142 -18.41 -38.62 14.43
C TRP A 142 -17.97 -37.20 14.80
N LEU A 143 -16.67 -36.89 14.76
CA LEU A 143 -16.12 -35.57 15.07
C LEU A 143 -16.71 -34.49 14.15
N SER A 144 -16.73 -34.74 12.84
CA SER A 144 -17.30 -33.79 11.88
C SER A 144 -18.76 -33.47 12.18
N ARG A 145 -19.55 -34.50 12.51
CA ARG A 145 -20.95 -34.34 12.85
C ARG A 145 -21.15 -33.54 14.13
N GLU A 146 -20.48 -33.91 15.22
CA GLU A 146 -20.64 -33.25 16.52
C GLU A 146 -20.13 -31.81 16.50
N LEU A 147 -19.02 -31.53 15.80
CA LEU A 147 -18.49 -30.18 15.60
C LEU A 147 -19.45 -29.32 14.76
N GLN A 148 -20.02 -29.87 13.69
CA GLN A 148 -21.01 -29.18 12.87
C GLN A 148 -22.27 -28.88 13.68
N LEU A 149 -22.72 -29.82 14.50
CA LEU A 149 -23.85 -29.64 15.40
C LEU A 149 -23.58 -28.56 16.45
N ALA A 150 -22.42 -28.60 17.10
CA ALA A 150 -21.99 -27.59 18.05
C ALA A 150 -21.89 -26.20 17.42
N SER A 151 -21.35 -26.12 16.21
CA SER A 151 -21.29 -24.88 15.43
C SER A 151 -22.67 -24.33 15.07
N SER A 152 -23.63 -25.22 14.69
CA SER A 152 -25.00 -24.79 14.37
C SER A 152 -25.75 -24.28 15.60
N VAL A 153 -25.60 -24.97 16.75
CA VAL A 153 -26.21 -24.55 18.02
C VAL A 153 -25.64 -23.20 18.47
N ARG A 154 -24.33 -23.03 18.41
CA ARG A 154 -23.70 -21.75 18.75
C ARG A 154 -24.19 -20.62 17.87
N ARG A 155 -24.34 -20.85 16.57
CA ARG A 155 -24.90 -19.86 15.63
C ARG A 155 -26.37 -19.55 15.92
N ALA A 156 -27.17 -20.55 16.25
CA ALA A 156 -28.59 -20.39 16.56
C ALA A 156 -28.85 -19.65 17.90
N THR A 157 -27.90 -19.69 18.86
CA THR A 157 -28.00 -18.97 20.14
C THR A 157 -27.65 -17.49 20.05
N GLY A 158 -27.41 -16.96 18.85
CA GLY A 158 -27.23 -15.51 18.63
C GLY A 158 -25.96 -14.88 19.22
N VAL A 159 -25.06 -15.72 19.75
CA VAL A 159 -23.84 -15.22 20.41
C VAL A 159 -22.74 -14.85 19.43
N TYR A 160 -22.93 -15.12 18.15
CA TYR A 160 -21.96 -14.81 17.09
C TYR A 160 -22.54 -13.88 16.01
N SER A 161 -22.92 -12.67 16.40
CA SER A 161 -22.84 -11.59 15.42
C SER A 161 -21.37 -11.26 15.25
N SER A 162 -20.73 -11.58 14.13
CA SER A 162 -19.37 -11.16 13.91
C SER A 162 -19.37 -9.66 13.61
N PHE A 163 -19.21 -8.91 14.66
CA PHE A 163 -19.04 -7.49 14.64
C PHE A 163 -17.53 -7.22 14.71
N ARG A 164 -16.94 -6.81 13.61
CA ARG A 164 -15.52 -6.47 13.58
C ARG A 164 -15.30 -5.12 12.93
N ARG A 165 -14.29 -4.44 13.36
CA ARG A 165 -13.76 -3.28 12.69
C ARG A 165 -13.09 -3.69 11.37
N MET A 166 -13.08 -2.81 10.35
CA MET A 166 -12.18 -2.97 9.22
C MET A 166 -10.73 -2.98 9.70
N THR A 167 -9.90 -3.79 9.07
CA THR A 167 -8.44 -3.75 9.26
C THR A 167 -7.86 -2.44 8.72
N VAL A 168 -6.62 -2.13 9.09
CA VAL A 168 -5.90 -0.96 8.57
C VAL A 168 -5.84 -0.98 7.03
N TYR A 169 -5.62 -2.16 6.43
CA TYR A 169 -5.59 -2.32 4.97
C TYR A 169 -6.96 -2.09 4.33
N GLU A 170 -8.01 -2.70 4.87
CA GLU A 170 -9.38 -2.51 4.38
C GLU A 170 -9.81 -1.04 4.47
N TYR A 171 -9.47 -0.37 5.57
CA TYR A 171 -9.74 1.07 5.75
C TYR A 171 -8.97 1.93 4.72
N ASN A 172 -7.69 1.62 4.50
CA ASN A 172 -6.86 2.35 3.54
C ASN A 172 -7.42 2.22 2.11
N TYR A 173 -7.68 1.00 1.66
CA TYR A 173 -8.23 0.76 0.33
C TYR A 173 -9.64 1.32 0.17
N ALA A 174 -10.47 1.26 1.22
CA ALA A 174 -11.78 1.90 1.22
C ALA A 174 -11.68 3.41 1.01
N LEU A 175 -10.76 4.10 1.69
CA LEU A 175 -10.54 5.53 1.47
C LEU A 175 -10.00 5.83 0.07
N GLN A 176 -9.08 5.02 -0.45
CA GLN A 176 -8.56 5.16 -1.81
C GLN A 176 -9.69 5.08 -2.84
N ASP A 177 -10.57 4.08 -2.74
CA ASP A 177 -11.67 3.88 -3.67
C ASP A 177 -12.77 4.94 -3.52
N ILE A 178 -13.13 5.30 -2.27
CA ILE A 178 -14.14 6.33 -2.00
C ILE A 178 -13.70 7.70 -2.53
N LEU A 179 -12.42 8.04 -2.36
CA LEU A 179 -11.89 9.35 -2.69
C LEU A 179 -11.22 9.43 -4.06
N GLY A 180 -10.95 8.27 -4.71
CA GLY A 180 -10.24 8.21 -5.98
C GLY A 180 -8.79 8.68 -5.92
N LEU A 181 -8.12 8.45 -4.79
CA LEU A 181 -6.74 8.87 -4.55
C LEU A 181 -5.87 7.67 -4.15
N PRO A 182 -4.73 7.43 -4.83
CA PRO A 182 -3.87 6.28 -4.57
C PRO A 182 -2.89 6.54 -3.41
N TYR A 183 -3.34 7.20 -2.33
CA TYR A 183 -2.50 7.54 -1.19
C TYR A 183 -2.57 6.47 -0.10
N ASP A 184 -1.47 6.25 0.60
CA ASP A 184 -1.48 5.48 1.84
C ASP A 184 -1.92 6.38 3.00
N PHE A 185 -3.24 6.43 3.20
CA PHE A 185 -3.85 7.22 4.27
C PHE A 185 -3.60 6.63 5.66
N ALA A 186 -3.41 5.33 5.73
CA ALA A 186 -3.34 4.57 6.98
C ALA A 186 -1.91 4.33 7.50
N LYS A 187 -0.89 4.85 6.81
CA LYS A 187 0.54 4.65 7.15
C LYS A 187 0.93 5.05 8.58
N ASP A 188 0.20 6.00 9.16
CA ASP A 188 0.45 6.51 10.52
C ASP A 188 -0.35 5.74 11.59
N LEU A 189 -1.19 4.76 11.20
CA LEU A 189 -1.90 3.90 12.13
C LEU A 189 -0.96 2.83 12.69
N PRO A 190 -1.12 2.45 13.97
CA PRO A 190 -0.33 1.37 14.53
C PRO A 190 -0.64 0.05 13.83
N PRO A 191 0.36 -0.84 13.68
CA PRO A 191 0.17 -2.16 13.11
C PRO A 191 -0.83 -2.96 13.95
N GLU A 192 -1.60 -3.81 13.29
CA GLU A 192 -2.59 -4.66 13.94
C GLU A 192 -1.95 -5.97 14.40
N PRO A 193 -2.32 -6.45 15.61
CA PRO A 193 -1.92 -7.77 16.04
C PRO A 193 -2.61 -8.84 15.20
N ALA A 194 -1.94 -9.96 14.98
CA ALA A 194 -2.55 -11.15 14.42
C ALA A 194 -3.14 -12.03 15.52
N SER A 195 -4.18 -12.80 15.22
CA SER A 195 -4.68 -13.86 16.08
C SER A 195 -3.64 -14.99 16.21
N GLU A 196 -3.84 -15.93 17.11
CA GLU A 196 -2.99 -17.12 17.25
C GLU A 196 -2.85 -17.90 15.93
N ASP A 197 -3.90 -17.90 15.10
CA ASP A 197 -3.91 -18.52 13.77
C ASP A 197 -3.28 -17.63 12.68
N GLY A 198 -2.73 -16.47 13.01
CA GLY A 198 -2.10 -15.54 12.09
C GLY A 198 -3.06 -14.61 11.31
N PHE A 199 -4.36 -14.62 11.61
CA PHE A 199 -5.33 -13.74 10.94
C PHE A 199 -5.39 -12.35 11.58
N GLN A 200 -5.28 -11.30 10.75
CA GLN A 200 -5.39 -9.90 11.18
C GLN A 200 -6.83 -9.38 11.23
N ASN A 201 -7.79 -10.13 10.69
CA ASN A 201 -9.20 -9.74 10.62
C ASN A 201 -10.08 -10.40 11.69
N SER A 202 -9.48 -10.94 12.74
CA SER A 202 -10.21 -11.50 13.89
C SER A 202 -10.91 -10.39 14.67
N SER A 203 -12.21 -10.57 14.96
CA SER A 203 -12.98 -9.64 15.78
C SER A 203 -12.43 -9.46 17.19
N GLU A 204 -11.79 -10.49 17.74
CA GLU A 204 -11.17 -10.48 19.07
C GLU A 204 -9.95 -9.57 19.13
N MET A 205 -9.25 -9.39 18.01
CA MET A 205 -8.03 -8.59 17.95
C MET A 205 -8.28 -7.14 17.53
N LEU A 206 -9.40 -6.86 16.85
CA LEU A 206 -9.70 -5.56 16.24
C LEU A 206 -10.45 -4.62 17.20
N HIS A 207 -9.82 -4.32 18.34
CA HIS A 207 -10.33 -3.33 19.27
C HIS A 207 -10.16 -1.90 18.75
N MET A 208 -10.97 -0.97 19.29
CA MET A 208 -10.89 0.45 19.02
C MET A 208 -10.62 1.20 20.33
N SER A 209 -9.44 1.77 20.48
CA SER A 209 -9.15 2.68 21.58
C SER A 209 -9.59 4.11 21.25
N VAL A 210 -9.74 4.95 22.28
CA VAL A 210 -10.05 6.39 22.10
C VAL A 210 -8.99 7.09 21.26
N VAL A 211 -7.71 6.75 21.45
CA VAL A 211 -6.59 7.32 20.68
C VAL A 211 -6.67 6.90 19.21
N GLN A 212 -6.95 5.63 18.94
CA GLN A 212 -7.15 5.15 17.59
C GLN A 212 -8.33 5.85 16.92
N PHE A 213 -9.47 5.96 17.60
CA PHE A 213 -10.65 6.67 17.06
C PHE A 213 -10.33 8.12 16.69
N GLU A 214 -9.62 8.84 17.56
CA GLU A 214 -9.20 10.21 17.26
C GLU A 214 -8.26 10.27 16.05
N THR A 215 -7.33 9.29 15.93
CA THR A 215 -6.45 9.18 14.77
C THR A 215 -7.25 8.94 13.48
N TYR A 216 -8.22 8.03 13.49
CA TYR A 216 -9.10 7.80 12.35
C TYR A 216 -9.89 9.06 11.95
N ARG A 217 -10.40 9.81 12.94
CA ARG A 217 -11.11 11.08 12.72
C ARG A 217 -10.22 12.13 12.04
N GLN A 218 -8.98 12.24 12.47
CA GLN A 218 -8.01 13.15 11.85
C GLN A 218 -7.63 12.71 10.44
N LEU A 219 -7.46 11.40 10.23
CA LEU A 219 -7.18 10.84 8.91
C LEU A 219 -8.33 11.06 7.93
N ALA A 220 -9.57 10.85 8.35
CA ALA A 220 -10.75 11.10 7.52
C ALA A 220 -10.80 12.56 7.04
N ARG A 221 -10.60 13.52 7.95
CA ARG A 221 -10.53 14.95 7.61
C ARG A 221 -9.37 15.26 6.66
N LYS A 222 -8.17 14.73 6.93
CA LYS A 222 -6.98 14.92 6.09
C LYS A 222 -7.21 14.35 4.70
N ALA A 223 -7.80 13.15 4.59
CA ALA A 223 -8.09 12.50 3.32
C ALA A 223 -9.09 13.30 2.47
N LEU A 224 -10.18 13.80 3.08
CA LEU A 224 -11.15 14.64 2.40
C LEU A 224 -10.55 15.98 1.93
N ARG A 225 -9.70 16.61 2.73
CA ARG A 225 -8.99 17.84 2.33
C ARG A 225 -8.06 17.62 1.15
N ARG A 226 -7.49 16.44 1.00
CA ARG A 226 -6.67 16.06 -0.16
C ARG A 226 -7.50 15.72 -1.39
N ALA A 227 -8.70 15.21 -1.17
CA ALA A 227 -9.62 14.87 -2.26
C ALA A 227 -10.33 16.09 -2.86
N THR A 228 -10.36 17.20 -2.13
CA THR A 228 -11.08 18.42 -2.50
C THR A 228 -10.13 19.57 -2.76
N VAL A 229 -10.49 20.44 -3.69
CA VAL A 229 -9.77 21.68 -4.00
C VAL A 229 -10.68 22.87 -3.80
N ARG A 230 -10.08 24.06 -3.68
CA ARG A 230 -10.81 25.31 -3.48
C ARG A 230 -10.43 26.32 -4.55
N GLY A 231 -11.42 27.10 -5.00
CA GLY A 231 -11.21 28.19 -5.93
C GLY A 231 -10.80 27.77 -7.33
N GLU A 232 -10.13 28.66 -8.01
CA GLU A 232 -9.68 28.45 -9.38
C GLU A 232 -8.48 27.49 -9.48
N ARG A 233 -8.30 26.90 -10.68
CA ARG A 233 -7.15 26.06 -10.95
C ARG A 233 -5.84 26.82 -10.73
N PRO A 234 -4.95 26.36 -9.83
CA PRO A 234 -3.67 27.03 -9.62
C PRO A 234 -2.80 26.96 -10.88
N PRO A 235 -2.00 28.01 -11.17
CA PRO A 235 -1.06 27.99 -12.29
C PRO A 235 0.00 26.92 -12.06
N VAL A 236 0.36 26.21 -13.13
CA VAL A 236 1.44 25.23 -13.09
C VAL A 236 2.78 25.96 -13.19
N LEU A 237 3.65 25.72 -12.26
CA LEU A 237 5.05 26.16 -12.30
C LEU A 237 5.91 25.11 -12.99
N HIS A 238 6.81 25.56 -13.86
CA HIS A 238 7.68 24.70 -14.64
C HIS A 238 9.16 25.02 -14.38
N TRP A 239 9.97 24.00 -14.14
CA TRP A 239 11.43 24.05 -14.09
C TRP A 239 11.98 23.21 -15.24
N GLY A 240 12.76 23.82 -16.10
CA GLY A 240 13.53 23.14 -17.14
C GLY A 240 15.01 23.33 -16.85
N VAL A 241 15.75 22.25 -16.67
CA VAL A 241 17.17 22.29 -16.30
C VAL A 241 17.99 21.48 -17.29
N THR A 242 18.78 22.18 -18.09
CA THR A 242 19.81 21.55 -18.93
C THR A 242 21.06 21.26 -18.08
N MET A 243 21.87 20.32 -18.48
CA MET A 243 23.11 20.02 -17.76
C MET A 243 24.15 21.13 -17.91
N LYS A 244 24.05 21.94 -18.95
CA LYS A 244 24.84 23.18 -19.10
C LYS A 244 24.50 24.19 -18.00
N ASP A 245 23.21 24.40 -17.74
CA ASP A 245 22.74 25.31 -16.68
C ASP A 245 23.05 24.77 -15.28
N ALA A 246 22.91 23.47 -15.09
CA ALA A 246 23.28 22.82 -13.84
C ALA A 246 24.77 22.97 -13.53
N ALA A 247 25.62 22.91 -14.55
CA ALA A 247 27.08 22.99 -14.43
C ALA A 247 27.65 24.44 -14.48
N ARG A 248 26.76 25.45 -14.60
CA ARG A 248 27.18 26.87 -14.79
C ARG A 248 28.20 27.42 -13.78
N ILE A 249 28.33 26.78 -12.65
CA ILE A 249 29.28 27.18 -11.60
C ILE A 249 30.65 26.52 -11.81
N GLU A 250 30.67 25.31 -12.32
CA GLU A 250 31.86 24.48 -12.37
C GLU A 250 32.76 24.86 -13.54
N TRP A 251 32.20 25.23 -14.69
CA TRP A 251 32.98 25.67 -15.86
C TRP A 251 33.81 26.94 -15.62
N PRO A 252 33.26 28.00 -15.00
CA PRO A 252 34.05 29.18 -14.64
C PRO A 252 35.21 28.89 -13.68
N LYS A 253 35.02 27.99 -12.71
CA LYS A 253 36.10 27.59 -11.79
C LYS A 253 37.26 26.92 -12.53
N GLN A 254 36.99 26.07 -13.51
CA GLN A 254 38.04 25.45 -14.33
C GLN A 254 38.76 26.50 -15.19
N ALA A 255 38.02 27.42 -15.78
CA ALA A 255 38.59 28.51 -16.54
C ALA A 255 39.51 29.38 -15.67
N GLU A 256 39.07 29.73 -14.45
CA GLU A 256 39.89 30.49 -13.49
C GLU A 256 41.16 29.73 -13.09
N GLN A 257 41.07 28.41 -12.91
CA GLN A 257 42.28 27.61 -12.61
C GLN A 257 43.27 27.61 -13.76
N LEU A 258 42.78 27.53 -15.01
CA LEU A 258 43.65 27.62 -16.18
C LEU A 258 44.28 28.99 -16.32
N GLU A 259 43.54 30.07 -16.11
CA GLU A 259 44.12 31.44 -16.19
C GLU A 259 45.16 31.69 -15.07
N LYS A 260 44.88 31.28 -13.84
CA LYS A 260 45.87 31.34 -12.74
C LYS A 260 47.13 30.56 -13.10
N LEU A 261 47.00 29.41 -13.75
CA LEU A 261 48.16 28.61 -14.14
C LEU A 261 48.94 29.27 -15.29
N LYS A 262 48.25 29.83 -16.28
CA LYS A 262 48.85 30.58 -17.39
C LYS A 262 49.61 31.82 -16.90
N GLU A 263 49.06 32.54 -15.92
CA GLU A 263 49.70 33.70 -15.33
C GLU A 263 50.91 33.30 -14.48
N LYS A 264 50.79 32.22 -13.71
CA LYS A 264 51.90 31.71 -12.86
C LYS A 264 53.14 31.37 -13.68
N PHE A 265 52.96 30.87 -14.90
CA PHE A 265 54.06 30.45 -15.78
C PHE A 265 54.18 31.34 -17.03
N LYS A 266 53.78 32.62 -16.94
CA LYS A 266 53.76 33.53 -18.10
C LYS A 266 55.15 33.73 -18.71
N ASP A 267 56.20 33.70 -17.89
CA ASP A 267 57.56 33.93 -18.28
C ASP A 267 58.36 32.68 -18.74
N ASP A 268 57.69 31.48 -18.67
CA ASP A 268 58.21 30.19 -19.10
C ASP A 268 57.22 29.48 -20.06
N PRO A 269 57.32 29.71 -21.38
CA PRO A 269 56.37 29.21 -22.36
C PRO A 269 56.30 27.68 -22.43
N GLU A 270 57.39 26.96 -22.25
CA GLU A 270 57.42 25.51 -22.31
C GLU A 270 56.75 24.90 -21.09
N LYS A 271 57.10 25.39 -19.91
CA LYS A 271 56.50 24.95 -18.66
C LYS A 271 55.02 25.34 -18.57
N LYS A 272 54.67 26.52 -19.06
CA LYS A 272 53.25 26.95 -19.21
C LYS A 272 52.47 25.97 -20.04
N LYS A 273 52.96 25.58 -21.22
CA LYS A 273 52.32 24.62 -22.09
C LYS A 273 52.19 23.28 -21.40
N GLN A 274 53.27 22.75 -20.84
CA GLN A 274 53.28 21.45 -20.14
C GLN A 274 52.26 21.40 -18.99
N GLU A 275 52.20 22.42 -18.15
CA GLU A 275 51.29 22.44 -16.99
C GLU A 275 49.84 22.69 -17.40
N VAL A 276 49.58 23.51 -18.43
CA VAL A 276 48.27 23.71 -19.01
C VAL A 276 47.76 22.41 -19.62
N ASP A 277 48.59 21.72 -20.41
CA ASP A 277 48.21 20.43 -21.02
C ASP A 277 47.95 19.38 -19.95
N ARG A 278 48.75 19.34 -18.91
CA ARG A 278 48.59 18.46 -17.76
C ARG A 278 47.26 18.71 -17.03
N LEU A 279 46.95 19.98 -16.73
CA LEU A 279 45.71 20.36 -16.05
C LEU A 279 44.50 20.05 -16.95
N THR A 280 44.56 20.37 -18.22
CA THR A 280 43.48 20.07 -19.20
C THR A 280 43.24 18.56 -19.28
N ALA A 281 44.31 17.76 -19.29
CA ALA A 281 44.17 16.31 -19.28
C ALA A 281 43.46 15.78 -18.01
N THR A 282 43.57 16.48 -16.87
CA THR A 282 42.80 16.11 -15.66
C THR A 282 41.32 16.46 -15.79
N PHE A 283 40.98 17.51 -16.54
CA PHE A 283 39.56 17.88 -16.78
C PHE A 283 38.85 16.94 -17.71
N ASN A 284 39.54 16.13 -18.50
CA ASN A 284 38.96 15.19 -19.46
C ASN A 284 38.79 13.77 -18.87
N LYS A 285 38.99 13.58 -17.57
CA LYS A 285 38.86 12.28 -16.91
C LYS A 285 37.48 12.12 -16.26
N PRO A 286 36.84 10.96 -16.38
CA PRO A 286 35.66 10.64 -15.59
C PRO A 286 35.96 10.75 -14.09
N HIS A 287 34.96 11.17 -13.32
CA HIS A 287 35.06 11.27 -11.88
C HIS A 287 34.43 10.03 -11.23
N GLY A 288 34.94 9.63 -10.07
CA GLY A 288 34.37 8.56 -9.28
C GLY A 288 33.04 8.92 -8.59
N ASN A 289 32.58 10.18 -8.68
CA ASN A 289 31.29 10.68 -8.25
C ASN A 289 30.56 11.27 -9.45
N THR A 290 29.29 11.65 -9.28
CA THR A 290 28.51 12.34 -10.32
C THR A 290 29.29 13.52 -10.90
N TYR A 291 29.29 13.64 -12.22
CA TYR A 291 30.01 14.68 -12.93
C TYR A 291 29.26 15.15 -14.17
N TYR A 292 29.53 16.37 -14.58
CA TYR A 292 29.09 16.93 -15.87
C TYR A 292 30.12 16.65 -16.94
N GLN A 293 29.67 16.47 -18.17
CA GLN A 293 30.53 16.27 -19.33
C GLN A 293 30.04 17.15 -20.48
N GLU A 294 30.95 17.89 -21.07
CA GLU A 294 30.77 18.60 -22.34
C GLU A 294 31.10 17.62 -23.48
N LEU A 295 30.11 17.22 -24.25
CA LEU A 295 30.26 16.16 -25.24
C LEU A 295 31.25 16.49 -26.36
N PRO A 296 31.26 17.73 -26.96
CA PRO A 296 32.18 18.07 -28.04
C PRO A 296 33.65 18.02 -27.66
N THR A 297 33.99 18.36 -26.43
CA THR A 297 35.39 18.44 -25.97
C THR A 297 35.82 17.26 -25.09
N GLY A 298 34.89 16.51 -24.57
CA GLY A 298 35.11 15.46 -23.57
C GLY A 298 35.46 16.00 -22.18
N ARG A 299 35.45 17.32 -21.99
CA ARG A 299 35.75 17.97 -20.71
C ARG A 299 34.74 17.61 -19.65
N THR A 300 35.22 17.29 -18.46
CA THR A 300 34.38 16.90 -17.31
C THR A 300 34.56 17.87 -16.14
N ALA A 301 33.53 18.01 -15.34
CA ALA A 301 33.53 18.72 -14.09
C ALA A 301 32.73 17.97 -13.03
N ARG A 302 33.29 17.83 -11.83
CA ARG A 302 32.59 17.15 -10.73
C ARG A 302 31.28 17.88 -10.38
N ALA A 303 30.18 17.18 -10.34
CA ALA A 303 28.92 17.73 -9.84
C ALA A 303 29.00 17.83 -8.31
N THR A 304 29.19 19.05 -7.81
CA THR A 304 29.20 19.33 -6.38
C THR A 304 27.94 20.05 -5.98
N TRP A 305 27.15 19.42 -5.10
CA TRP A 305 26.04 20.14 -4.47
C TRP A 305 26.59 21.15 -3.48
N GLN A 306 26.29 22.41 -3.73
CA GLN A 306 26.69 23.46 -2.83
C GLN A 306 25.58 23.74 -1.84
N TYR A 307 25.84 23.42 -0.60
CA TYR A 307 24.89 23.53 0.50
C TYR A 307 24.31 24.94 0.71
N TYR A 308 25.02 25.96 0.36
CA TYR A 308 24.55 27.36 0.38
C TYR A 308 23.57 27.64 -0.79
N GLY A 309 22.85 26.69 -1.16
CA GLY A 309 22.30 26.29 -2.43
C GLY A 309 21.09 27.02 -2.91
N ALA A 310 20.30 27.65 -2.06
CA ALA A 310 19.19 28.46 -2.54
C ALA A 310 19.61 29.52 -3.59
N LYS A 311 20.89 29.92 -3.60
CA LYS A 311 21.48 30.83 -4.58
C LYS A 311 21.48 30.26 -6.01
N TYR A 312 21.46 28.96 -6.17
CA TYR A 312 21.58 28.28 -7.46
C TYR A 312 20.31 27.52 -7.86
N ALA A 313 19.26 27.68 -7.07
CA ALA A 313 17.97 27.09 -7.41
C ALA A 313 17.49 27.59 -8.77
N SER A 314 16.98 26.69 -9.57
CA SER A 314 16.34 27.03 -10.83
C SER A 314 15.07 27.81 -10.54
N LYS A 315 14.86 28.92 -11.27
CA LYS A 315 13.63 29.71 -11.17
C LYS A 315 12.55 29.03 -11.99
N PRO A 316 11.35 28.79 -11.44
CA PRO A 316 10.25 28.31 -12.23
C PRO A 316 9.71 29.39 -13.18
N THR A 317 9.10 28.94 -14.26
CA THR A 317 8.38 29.74 -15.24
C THR A 317 6.90 29.36 -15.23
N ASP A 318 6.03 30.27 -15.65
CA ASP A 318 4.59 30.04 -15.73
C ASP A 318 4.18 29.30 -17.02
N SER A 319 5.10 29.18 -17.97
CA SER A 319 4.94 28.40 -19.19
C SER A 319 5.98 27.29 -19.25
N ARG A 320 5.59 26.17 -19.82
CA ARG A 320 6.49 25.04 -20.04
C ARG A 320 7.59 25.46 -21.02
N LEU A 321 8.84 25.20 -20.63
CA LEU A 321 9.99 25.43 -21.48
C LEU A 321 10.05 24.35 -22.57
N GLU A 322 10.35 24.75 -23.78
CA GLU A 322 10.64 23.80 -24.85
C GLU A 322 11.96 23.08 -24.55
N MET A 323 11.92 21.78 -24.67
CA MET A 323 13.13 20.97 -24.52
C MET A 323 14.03 21.22 -25.74
N PRO A 324 15.31 21.54 -25.56
CA PRO A 324 16.24 21.70 -26.67
C PRO A 324 16.31 20.45 -27.55
N GLU A 325 16.43 20.62 -28.86
CA GLU A 325 16.56 19.52 -29.81
C GLU A 325 17.86 18.72 -29.63
N SER A 326 18.94 19.41 -29.25
CA SER A 326 20.25 18.80 -29.00
C SER A 326 20.86 19.30 -27.70
N PHE A 327 21.67 18.45 -27.09
CA PHE A 327 22.39 18.73 -25.85
C PHE A 327 23.87 18.50 -26.07
N ASP A 328 24.67 19.52 -25.78
CA ASP A 328 26.13 19.47 -25.78
C ASP A 328 26.73 19.14 -24.40
N HIS A 329 25.88 19.10 -23.35
CA HIS A 329 26.28 18.80 -21.99
C HIS A 329 25.38 17.72 -21.41
N VAL A 330 25.98 16.80 -20.67
CA VAL A 330 25.30 15.72 -19.94
C VAL A 330 25.79 15.67 -18.49
N ALA A 331 24.99 15.05 -17.61
CA ALA A 331 25.47 14.58 -16.32
C ALA A 331 25.61 13.06 -16.38
N VAL A 332 26.66 12.54 -15.77
CA VAL A 332 26.88 11.11 -15.58
C VAL A 332 26.80 10.79 -14.10
N ILE A 333 25.90 9.89 -13.75
CA ILE A 333 25.80 9.34 -12.40
C ILE A 333 26.42 7.95 -12.42
N PRO A 334 27.65 7.79 -11.92
CA PRO A 334 28.32 6.49 -11.91
C PRO A 334 27.57 5.47 -11.08
N GLN A 335 27.77 4.20 -11.40
CA GLN A 335 27.34 3.10 -10.56
C GLN A 335 28.01 3.22 -9.19
N GLY A 336 27.25 2.98 -8.12
CA GLY A 336 27.78 2.99 -6.77
C GLY A 336 26.81 3.56 -5.75
N ARG A 337 27.09 3.24 -4.50
CA ARG A 337 26.20 3.57 -3.39
C ARG A 337 26.11 5.10 -3.22
N ASN A 338 24.90 5.63 -3.29
CA ASN A 338 24.58 7.04 -3.06
C ASN A 338 25.06 8.04 -4.13
N HIS A 339 25.49 7.61 -5.32
CA HIS A 339 25.77 8.56 -6.39
C HIS A 339 24.45 9.17 -6.90
N ASN A 340 24.39 10.47 -6.97
CA ASN A 340 23.16 11.19 -7.31
C ASN A 340 23.45 12.54 -7.96
N LEU A 341 22.44 13.03 -8.68
CA LEU A 341 22.38 14.40 -9.16
C LEU A 341 21.31 15.17 -8.38
N ILE A 342 21.66 16.33 -7.84
CA ILE A 342 20.73 17.21 -7.14
C ILE A 342 20.30 18.33 -8.09
N VAL A 343 18.98 18.55 -8.17
CA VAL A 343 18.36 19.66 -8.87
C VAL A 343 17.61 20.51 -7.85
N GLU A 344 18.10 21.71 -7.60
CA GLU A 344 17.52 22.66 -6.66
C GLU A 344 16.32 23.38 -7.25
N LEU A 345 15.15 23.27 -6.59
CA LEU A 345 13.87 23.83 -7.04
C LEU A 345 13.52 25.16 -6.34
N GLY A 346 14.22 25.51 -5.28
CA GLY A 346 13.94 26.74 -4.54
C GLY A 346 12.83 26.59 -3.50
N ASN A 347 12.07 27.66 -3.27
CA ASN A 347 11.04 27.72 -2.22
C ASN A 347 9.60 27.86 -2.76
N ARG A 348 9.39 27.64 -4.05
CA ARG A 348 8.10 27.83 -4.72
C ARG A 348 7.37 26.52 -5.03
N VAL A 349 7.94 25.36 -4.67
CA VAL A 349 7.25 24.07 -4.86
C VAL A 349 5.93 24.08 -4.08
N PRO A 350 4.78 23.78 -4.71
CA PRO A 350 3.47 23.79 -4.05
C PRO A 350 3.37 22.78 -2.91
N ASP A 351 2.36 22.94 -2.06
CA ASP A 351 2.10 22.02 -0.94
C ASP A 351 1.26 20.83 -1.35
N GLU A 352 0.39 21.00 -2.34
CA GLU A 352 -0.59 20.01 -2.79
C GLU A 352 -0.56 19.86 -4.32
N GLY A 353 -1.23 18.82 -4.82
CA GLY A 353 -1.24 18.45 -6.23
C GLY A 353 -0.13 17.46 -6.57
N ILE A 354 0.08 17.25 -7.85
CA ILE A 354 1.11 16.34 -8.37
C ILE A 354 2.33 17.13 -8.81
N MET A 355 3.51 16.71 -8.37
CA MET A 355 4.78 17.12 -8.94
C MET A 355 5.17 16.11 -10.02
N ARG A 356 5.12 16.51 -11.27
CA ARG A 356 5.56 15.70 -12.40
C ARG A 356 7.02 15.96 -12.69
N VAL A 357 7.85 14.93 -12.55
CA VAL A 357 9.28 14.97 -12.85
C VAL A 357 9.55 14.15 -14.10
N ARG A 358 10.13 14.77 -15.10
CA ARG A 358 10.51 14.13 -16.37
C ARG A 358 12.02 14.28 -16.56
N VAL A 359 12.68 13.17 -16.80
CA VAL A 359 14.14 13.12 -16.98
C VAL A 359 14.44 12.45 -18.30
N ARG A 360 15.20 13.14 -19.16
CA ARG A 360 15.71 12.53 -20.37
C ARG A 360 17.05 11.86 -20.05
N ALA A 361 17.09 10.54 -20.19
CA ALA A 361 18.21 9.73 -19.73
C ALA A 361 18.50 8.56 -20.67
N SER A 362 19.74 8.06 -20.58
CA SER A 362 20.20 6.84 -21.24
C SER A 362 21.21 6.12 -20.33
N ARG A 363 21.51 4.87 -20.63
CA ARG A 363 22.71 4.20 -20.08
C ARG A 363 23.97 4.75 -20.75
N VAL A 364 25.12 4.65 -20.08
CA VAL A 364 26.40 5.04 -20.67
C VAL A 364 26.95 3.93 -21.54
N SER A 365 26.78 2.66 -21.12
CA SER A 365 27.23 1.50 -21.88
C SER A 365 26.27 1.14 -23.01
N ALA A 366 26.79 0.77 -24.17
CA ALA A 366 26.02 0.21 -25.27
C ALA A 366 25.61 -1.25 -25.02
N GLU A 367 26.20 -1.93 -24.03
CA GLU A 367 25.87 -3.32 -23.68
C GLU A 367 24.44 -3.42 -23.14
N GLU A 368 23.60 -4.19 -23.81
CA GLU A 368 22.16 -4.35 -23.44
C GLU A 368 21.96 -5.14 -22.14
N THR A 369 22.94 -5.91 -21.71
CA THR A 369 22.89 -6.71 -20.48
C THR A 369 23.09 -5.89 -19.20
N ARG A 370 23.61 -4.66 -19.31
CA ARG A 370 23.86 -3.78 -18.18
C ARG A 370 22.83 -2.65 -18.15
N ILE A 371 21.73 -2.90 -17.47
CA ILE A 371 20.64 -1.95 -17.33
C ILE A 371 20.74 -1.27 -15.97
N PRO A 372 21.18 0.01 -15.91
CA PRO A 372 21.14 0.77 -14.67
C PRO A 372 19.69 1.10 -14.27
N SER A 373 19.47 1.40 -13.00
CA SER A 373 18.17 1.84 -12.50
C SER A 373 18.26 3.13 -11.70
N MET A 374 17.23 3.94 -11.78
CA MET A 374 17.15 5.25 -11.18
C MET A 374 16.02 5.35 -10.16
N GLN A 375 16.32 5.98 -9.03
CA GLN A 375 15.36 6.38 -7.99
C GLN A 375 15.20 7.89 -7.98
N LEU A 376 13.99 8.32 -7.63
CA LEU A 376 13.71 9.73 -7.35
C LEU A 376 13.53 9.92 -5.84
N GLU A 377 14.25 10.91 -5.32
CA GLU A 377 14.12 11.37 -3.95
C GLU A 377 13.78 12.86 -3.93
N PHE A 378 13.08 13.28 -2.90
CA PHE A 378 12.82 14.69 -2.59
C PHE A 378 13.54 15.06 -1.28
N GLY A 379 14.13 16.23 -1.22
CA GLY A 379 14.84 16.62 -0.04
C GLY A 379 14.95 18.12 0.18
N TRP A 380 15.43 18.46 1.36
CA TRP A 380 15.78 19.81 1.76
C TRP A 380 16.85 19.79 2.85
N ARG A 381 17.54 20.91 2.99
CA ARG A 381 18.51 21.11 4.05
C ARG A 381 18.47 22.58 4.51
N ALA A 382 17.80 22.86 5.61
CA ALA A 382 17.69 24.20 6.17
C ALA A 382 18.96 24.65 6.91
N SER A 383 19.60 23.71 7.66
CA SER A 383 20.78 23.95 8.47
C SER A 383 21.66 22.70 8.52
N ASN A 384 22.70 22.69 9.33
CA ASN A 384 23.51 21.48 9.53
C ASN A 384 22.70 20.31 10.11
N GLU A 385 21.73 20.60 10.96
CA GLU A 385 20.89 19.62 11.64
C GLU A 385 19.52 19.46 10.96
N GLY A 386 18.92 20.57 10.52
CA GLY A 386 17.61 20.58 9.86
C GLY A 386 17.70 20.13 8.41
N ARG A 387 17.46 18.85 8.15
CA ARG A 387 17.46 18.25 6.81
C ARG A 387 16.50 17.06 6.72
N ALA A 388 16.00 16.80 5.54
CA ALA A 388 15.32 15.55 5.20
C ALA A 388 15.63 15.15 3.77
N VAL A 389 15.66 13.86 3.52
CA VAL A 389 15.68 13.24 2.19
C VAL A 389 14.72 12.06 2.26
N LEU A 390 13.77 12.03 1.34
CA LEU A 390 12.69 11.05 1.29
C LEU A 390 12.70 10.42 -0.09
N ARG A 391 12.66 9.11 -0.17
CA ARG A 391 12.39 8.43 -1.42
C ARG A 391 10.93 8.67 -1.79
N VAL A 392 10.70 9.21 -3.00
CA VAL A 392 9.35 9.51 -3.51
C VAL A 392 8.98 8.64 -4.70
N SER A 393 9.92 7.90 -5.27
CA SER A 393 9.62 6.83 -6.23
C SER A 393 9.27 5.54 -5.48
N THR A 394 8.19 4.88 -5.88
CA THR A 394 7.78 3.58 -5.32
C THR A 394 8.74 2.47 -5.72
N GLU A 395 9.20 2.51 -6.97
CA GLU A 395 10.07 1.50 -7.56
C GLU A 395 11.34 2.13 -8.17
N ASP A 396 12.34 1.30 -8.40
CA ASP A 396 13.51 1.65 -9.19
C ASP A 396 13.16 1.56 -10.67
N VAL A 397 13.37 2.63 -11.41
CA VAL A 397 13.05 2.69 -12.84
C VAL A 397 14.27 2.24 -13.65
N PRO A 398 14.18 1.13 -14.42
CA PRO A 398 15.28 0.68 -15.25
C PRO A 398 15.49 1.61 -16.45
N ILE A 399 16.72 2.09 -16.64
CA ILE A 399 17.10 2.96 -17.74
C ILE A 399 17.56 2.10 -18.93
N LYS A 400 16.63 1.79 -19.82
CA LYS A 400 16.85 0.91 -20.95
C LYS A 400 17.35 1.64 -22.21
N ALA A 401 17.14 2.94 -22.28
CA ALA A 401 17.53 3.76 -23.42
C ALA A 401 19.01 3.63 -23.78
N ALA A 402 19.32 3.50 -25.05
CA ALA A 402 20.70 3.41 -25.54
C ALA A 402 21.40 4.77 -25.44
N PRO A 403 22.76 4.80 -25.44
CA PRO A 403 23.53 6.04 -25.29
C PRO A 403 23.26 7.09 -26.38
N ASP A 404 22.91 6.65 -27.58
CA ASP A 404 22.62 7.47 -28.77
C ASP A 404 21.13 7.77 -28.95
N ALA A 405 20.25 7.12 -28.17
CA ALA A 405 18.81 7.29 -28.21
C ALA A 405 18.21 7.49 -26.81
N PRO A 406 18.51 8.60 -26.11
CA PRO A 406 17.99 8.86 -24.78
C PRO A 406 16.47 9.02 -24.78
N GLU A 407 15.80 8.47 -23.76
CA GLU A 407 14.35 8.49 -23.59
C GLU A 407 13.93 9.30 -22.36
N ILE A 408 12.65 9.68 -22.31
CA ILE A 408 12.06 10.39 -21.17
C ILE A 408 11.47 9.39 -20.20
N TYR A 409 11.92 9.48 -18.95
CA TYR A 409 11.39 8.77 -17.79
C TYR A 409 10.60 9.75 -16.92
N GLN A 410 9.43 9.33 -16.43
CA GLN A 410 8.52 10.21 -15.69
C GLN A 410 8.11 9.62 -14.35
N TRP A 411 8.02 10.51 -13.36
CA TRP A 411 7.43 10.25 -12.05
C TRP A 411 6.36 11.27 -11.76
N ASP A 412 5.24 10.84 -11.23
CA ASP A 412 4.17 11.68 -10.71
C ASP A 412 4.13 11.53 -9.19
N VAL A 413 4.58 12.57 -8.49
CA VAL A 413 4.78 12.56 -7.04
C VAL A 413 3.70 13.39 -6.38
N PRO A 414 2.85 12.79 -5.52
CA PRO A 414 1.87 13.51 -4.74
C PRO A 414 2.55 14.42 -3.71
N LEU A 415 2.46 15.73 -3.87
CA LEU A 415 3.13 16.71 -3.00
C LEU A 415 2.63 16.65 -1.56
N GLY A 416 1.34 16.41 -1.34
CA GLY A 416 0.75 16.27 -0.02
C GLY A 416 1.25 15.05 0.78
N GLU A 417 1.92 14.07 0.13
CA GLU A 417 2.53 12.91 0.78
C GLU A 417 3.99 13.16 1.21
N ILE A 418 4.60 14.24 0.76
CA ILE A 418 5.98 14.59 1.12
C ILE A 418 6.00 15.22 2.51
N TYR A 419 6.47 14.47 3.50
CA TYR A 419 6.60 14.96 4.87
C TYR A 419 7.86 14.38 5.53
N PRO A 420 8.65 15.17 6.29
CA PRO A 420 8.45 16.61 6.53
C PRO A 420 8.86 17.50 5.35
N ARG A 421 8.22 18.65 5.25
CA ARG A 421 8.61 19.73 4.33
C ARG A 421 9.57 20.70 5.02
N ASN A 422 10.29 21.51 4.25
CA ASN A 422 11.20 22.51 4.79
C ASN A 422 10.43 23.60 5.56
N SER A 423 10.59 23.64 6.89
CA SER A 423 9.85 24.55 7.78
C SER A 423 10.17 26.03 7.56
N VAL A 424 11.33 26.35 6.97
CA VAL A 424 11.73 27.72 6.66
C VAL A 424 11.40 28.14 5.22
N ARG A 425 10.74 27.28 4.47
CA ARG A 425 10.24 27.57 3.12
C ARG A 425 9.24 28.73 3.18
N LYS A 426 9.39 29.70 2.28
CA LYS A 426 8.58 30.94 2.22
C LYS A 426 8.74 31.90 3.42
N THR A 427 9.49 31.54 4.45
CA THR A 427 9.73 32.39 5.63
C THR A 427 11.08 33.06 5.65
N SER A 428 12.08 32.47 4.99
CA SER A 428 13.44 33.01 4.87
C SER A 428 13.73 33.43 3.43
N PRO A 429 14.51 34.50 3.22
CA PRO A 429 14.95 34.88 1.86
C PRO A 429 15.83 33.81 1.22
N MET A 430 15.68 33.61 -0.10
CA MET A 430 16.53 32.71 -0.85
C MET A 430 18.01 33.11 -0.74
N GLY A 431 18.90 32.11 -0.56
CA GLY A 431 20.34 32.32 -0.43
C GLY A 431 20.82 32.69 0.98
N THR A 432 19.95 32.70 1.98
CA THR A 432 20.28 32.93 3.39
C THR A 432 20.34 31.63 4.19
N MET A 433 20.82 31.72 5.43
CA MET A 433 20.67 30.65 6.42
C MET A 433 19.60 31.06 7.43
N PRO A 434 18.66 30.17 7.80
CA PRO A 434 18.48 28.81 7.27
C PRO A 434 18.06 28.80 5.80
N ASN A 435 18.49 27.75 5.08
CA ASN A 435 18.24 27.63 3.63
C ASN A 435 16.79 27.21 3.33
N PRO A 436 16.00 28.05 2.65
CA PRO A 436 14.60 27.74 2.35
C PRO A 436 14.41 26.82 1.14
N SER A 437 15.47 26.33 0.48
CA SER A 437 15.40 25.58 -0.77
C SER A 437 15.00 24.12 -0.56
N GLU A 438 14.16 23.63 -1.46
CA GLU A 438 13.84 22.23 -1.66
C GLU A 438 14.46 21.73 -2.98
N TYR A 439 14.74 20.45 -3.09
CA TYR A 439 15.40 19.85 -4.25
C TYR A 439 14.90 18.44 -4.52
N ILE A 440 15.13 17.97 -5.73
CA ILE A 440 15.04 16.55 -6.08
C ILE A 440 16.44 15.95 -6.20
N ARG A 441 16.55 14.65 -5.91
CA ARG A 441 17.74 13.84 -6.16
C ARG A 441 17.41 12.71 -7.11
N LEU A 442 18.20 12.61 -8.17
CA LEU A 442 18.17 11.49 -9.10
C LEU A 442 19.32 10.56 -8.71
N VAL A 443 19.00 9.37 -8.24
CA VAL A 443 19.95 8.45 -7.62
C VAL A 443 20.14 7.24 -8.53
N ASN A 444 21.41 6.90 -8.83
CA ASN A 444 21.73 5.61 -9.41
C ASN A 444 21.62 4.56 -8.31
N SER A 445 20.65 3.65 -8.41
CA SER A 445 20.31 2.74 -7.33
C SER A 445 21.44 1.73 -7.06
N SER A 446 21.51 1.24 -5.82
CA SER A 446 22.54 0.25 -5.45
C SER A 446 22.42 -1.10 -6.18
N ALA A 447 21.22 -1.40 -6.70
CA ALA A 447 20.95 -2.57 -7.54
C ALA A 447 21.33 -2.33 -9.02
N SER A 448 21.68 -1.12 -9.38
CA SER A 448 22.01 -0.70 -10.75
C SER A 448 23.26 -1.40 -11.28
N GLN A 449 23.23 -1.71 -12.57
CA GLN A 449 24.35 -2.30 -13.30
C GLN A 449 24.83 -1.33 -14.39
N GLY A 450 25.59 -0.32 -13.98
CA GLY A 450 26.20 0.64 -14.89
C GLY A 450 25.88 2.10 -14.56
N ASP A 451 26.43 2.98 -15.37
CA ASP A 451 26.32 4.43 -15.22
C ASP A 451 25.09 4.96 -15.97
N ILE A 452 24.46 5.99 -15.40
CA ILE A 452 23.33 6.70 -16.01
C ILE A 452 23.83 8.01 -16.60
N ARG A 453 23.42 8.32 -17.83
CA ARG A 453 23.62 9.61 -18.47
C ARG A 453 22.27 10.33 -18.55
N LEU A 454 22.25 11.62 -18.19
CA LEU A 454 21.07 12.48 -18.37
C LEU A 454 21.49 13.83 -18.95
N ASP A 455 20.61 14.40 -19.75
CA ASP A 455 20.83 15.68 -20.45
C ASP A 455 19.81 16.75 -20.07
N TYR A 456 18.59 16.36 -19.67
CA TYR A 456 17.53 17.28 -19.33
C TYR A 456 16.65 16.79 -18.17
N VAL A 457 16.28 17.72 -17.30
CA VAL A 457 15.32 17.50 -16.21
C VAL A 457 14.23 18.55 -16.29
N GLU A 458 12.97 18.10 -16.33
CA GLU A 458 11.79 18.96 -16.27
C GLU A 458 10.98 18.61 -15.01
N VAL A 459 10.59 19.64 -14.28
CA VAL A 459 9.66 19.51 -13.15
C VAL A 459 8.47 20.43 -13.37
N SER A 460 7.26 19.93 -13.20
CA SER A 460 6.01 20.71 -13.30
C SER A 460 5.17 20.48 -12.06
N ALA A 461 4.69 21.54 -11.41
CA ALA A 461 3.88 21.45 -10.19
C ALA A 461 3.07 22.74 -9.94
N PRO A 462 1.80 22.65 -9.44
CA PRO A 462 1.02 21.42 -9.31
C PRO A 462 0.41 21.01 -10.65
N VAL A 463 0.47 19.74 -10.98
CA VAL A 463 -0.20 19.20 -12.16
C VAL A 463 -1.53 18.58 -11.75
N TYR A 464 -2.59 18.90 -12.49
CA TYR A 464 -3.90 18.29 -12.40
C TYR A 464 -4.34 17.92 -13.82
N ASP A 465 -4.70 16.67 -14.06
CA ASP A 465 -5.14 16.22 -15.39
C ASP A 465 -6.45 16.90 -15.81
N GLN A 466 -7.33 17.14 -14.85
CA GLN A 466 -8.57 17.88 -15.02
C GLN A 466 -8.86 18.77 -13.80
N TRP A 467 -9.76 19.75 -13.97
CA TRP A 467 -10.19 20.64 -12.89
C TRP A 467 -11.72 20.79 -12.86
N PRO A 468 -12.40 20.61 -11.73
CA PRO A 468 -11.87 20.03 -10.48
C PRO A 468 -11.30 18.61 -10.67
N PRO A 469 -10.41 18.14 -9.77
CA PRO A 469 -9.86 16.78 -9.83
C PRO A 469 -10.95 15.70 -9.77
N LYS A 470 -10.69 14.52 -10.33
CA LYS A 470 -11.63 13.37 -10.25
C LYS A 470 -12.02 13.03 -8.82
N SER A 471 -11.09 13.15 -7.87
CA SER A 471 -11.34 12.94 -6.44
C SER A 471 -12.46 13.83 -5.90
N GLN A 472 -12.48 15.10 -6.28
CA GLN A 472 -13.56 16.02 -5.91
C GLN A 472 -14.90 15.64 -6.58
N GLN A 473 -14.87 15.27 -7.86
CA GLN A 473 -16.08 14.86 -8.59
C GLN A 473 -16.69 13.55 -8.06
N GLN A 474 -15.90 12.71 -7.42
CA GLN A 474 -16.41 11.53 -6.72
C GLN A 474 -17.16 11.88 -5.42
N ILE A 475 -16.91 13.03 -4.86
CA ILE A 475 -17.56 13.55 -3.65
C ILE A 475 -18.73 14.47 -4.02
N PHE A 476 -18.47 15.48 -4.85
CA PHE A 476 -19.43 16.48 -5.29
C PHE A 476 -20.00 16.07 -6.65
N ILE A 477 -21.15 15.43 -6.61
CA ILE A 477 -21.83 14.90 -7.79
C ILE A 477 -22.39 16.04 -8.67
N ASP A 478 -22.51 15.81 -9.96
CA ASP A 478 -23.18 16.74 -10.86
C ASP A 478 -24.66 16.84 -10.50
N SER A 479 -25.16 18.07 -10.34
CA SER A 479 -26.56 18.36 -9.99
C SER A 479 -27.03 19.67 -10.61
N ALA A 480 -28.28 19.67 -11.04
CA ALA A 480 -28.98 20.89 -11.47
C ALA A 480 -29.27 21.84 -10.27
N ASN A 481 -29.13 21.35 -9.05
CA ASN A 481 -29.40 22.10 -7.81
C ASN A 481 -28.11 22.67 -7.16
N SER A 482 -27.00 22.68 -7.88
CA SER A 482 -25.68 23.15 -7.36
C SER A 482 -25.72 24.56 -6.77
N ASP A 483 -26.62 25.43 -7.27
CA ASP A 483 -26.81 26.79 -6.77
C ASP A 483 -27.63 26.88 -5.47
N ASN A 484 -28.29 25.80 -5.07
CA ASN A 484 -29.02 25.70 -3.81
C ASN A 484 -28.26 24.81 -2.81
N GLU A 485 -27.42 25.45 -1.99
CA GLU A 485 -26.54 24.75 -1.05
C GLU A 485 -27.27 23.68 -0.19
N SER A 486 -28.49 23.94 0.30
CA SER A 486 -29.21 23.00 1.17
C SER A 486 -29.69 21.77 0.41
N VAL A 487 -30.21 21.96 -0.80
CA VAL A 487 -30.67 20.85 -1.66
C VAL A 487 -29.46 20.06 -2.15
N TYR A 488 -28.43 20.74 -2.61
CA TYR A 488 -27.21 20.12 -3.10
C TYR A 488 -26.48 19.35 -2.02
N ALA A 489 -26.40 19.88 -0.80
CA ALA A 489 -25.82 19.18 0.35
C ALA A 489 -26.58 17.85 0.62
N ARG A 490 -27.92 17.85 0.55
CA ARG A 490 -28.70 16.63 0.72
C ARG A 490 -28.38 15.58 -0.33
N GLU A 491 -28.30 15.97 -1.59
CA GLU A 491 -27.96 15.07 -2.70
C GLU A 491 -26.55 14.46 -2.52
N VAL A 492 -25.56 15.30 -2.24
CA VAL A 492 -24.17 14.87 -1.97
C VAL A 492 -24.11 13.92 -0.76
N LEU A 493 -24.77 14.28 0.34
CA LEU A 493 -24.80 13.45 1.56
C LEU A 493 -25.46 12.12 1.30
N THR A 494 -26.58 12.07 0.61
CA THR A 494 -27.30 10.83 0.30
C THR A 494 -26.43 9.88 -0.54
N ALA A 495 -25.79 10.40 -1.57
CA ALA A 495 -24.92 9.62 -2.44
C ALA A 495 -23.67 9.12 -1.71
N PHE A 496 -23.02 10.02 -0.95
CA PHE A 496 -21.79 9.69 -0.23
C PHE A 496 -22.04 8.70 0.91
N MET A 497 -23.06 8.93 1.75
CA MET A 497 -23.40 8.08 2.88
C MET A 497 -23.76 6.67 2.41
N SER A 498 -24.56 6.53 1.35
CA SER A 498 -24.96 5.22 0.80
C SER A 498 -23.75 4.41 0.34
N ARG A 499 -22.76 5.07 -0.29
CA ARG A 499 -21.53 4.43 -0.74
C ARG A 499 -20.60 4.06 0.43
N VAL A 500 -20.44 4.97 1.40
CA VAL A 500 -19.54 4.80 2.55
C VAL A 500 -20.09 3.77 3.54
N TRP A 501 -21.39 3.82 3.85
CA TRP A 501 -22.04 2.91 4.79
C TRP A 501 -22.48 1.60 4.13
N ARG A 502 -22.31 1.50 2.82
CA ARG A 502 -22.56 0.26 2.04
C ARG A 502 -23.99 -0.25 2.19
N ARG A 503 -24.95 0.66 2.37
CA ARG A 503 -26.38 0.36 2.54
C ARG A 503 -27.24 1.54 2.11
N ARG A 504 -28.54 1.32 2.00
CA ARG A 504 -29.50 2.42 1.92
C ARG A 504 -29.46 3.23 3.21
N VAL A 505 -29.53 4.52 3.07
CA VAL A 505 -29.54 5.46 4.20
C VAL A 505 -30.98 5.92 4.45
N ALA A 506 -31.40 5.93 5.70
CA ALA A 506 -32.73 6.38 6.06
C ALA A 506 -32.82 7.92 6.04
N GLU A 507 -33.99 8.46 5.73
CA GLU A 507 -34.19 9.91 5.63
C GLU A 507 -33.81 10.66 6.92
N ASN A 508 -34.12 10.10 8.08
CA ASN A 508 -33.76 10.68 9.37
C ASN A 508 -32.25 10.77 9.60
N GLU A 509 -31.45 9.85 9.04
CA GLU A 509 -29.98 9.87 9.11
C GLU A 509 -29.43 11.01 8.23
N ILE A 510 -30.03 11.20 7.06
CA ILE A 510 -29.69 12.31 6.15
C ILE A 510 -30.05 13.64 6.81
N ASP A 511 -31.25 13.74 7.41
CA ASP A 511 -31.72 14.95 8.10
C ASP A 511 -30.77 15.37 9.23
N GLN A 512 -30.28 14.44 10.03
CA GLN A 512 -29.27 14.71 11.08
C GLN A 512 -28.00 15.31 10.49
N LYS A 513 -27.53 14.83 9.33
CA LYS A 513 -26.35 15.38 8.68
C LYS A 513 -26.61 16.74 8.03
N ILE A 514 -27.81 16.98 7.55
CA ILE A 514 -28.22 18.30 7.05
C ILE A 514 -28.33 19.32 8.20
N GLU A 515 -28.83 18.93 9.36
CA GLU A 515 -28.84 19.81 10.55
C GLU A 515 -27.41 20.18 10.97
N LEU A 516 -26.51 19.18 10.97
CA LEU A 516 -25.09 19.41 11.22
C LEU A 516 -24.47 20.36 10.16
N PHE A 517 -24.80 20.16 8.87
CA PHE A 517 -24.37 21.03 7.79
C PHE A 517 -24.78 22.49 8.05
N HIS A 518 -26.03 22.75 8.38
CA HIS A 518 -26.51 24.10 8.67
C HIS A 518 -25.82 24.73 9.88
N THR A 519 -25.46 23.93 10.87
CA THR A 519 -24.72 24.37 12.03
C THR A 519 -23.28 24.79 11.69
N ILE A 520 -22.56 23.92 10.96
CA ILE A 520 -21.16 24.13 10.59
C ILE A 520 -21.04 25.21 9.50
N ARG A 521 -22.03 25.33 8.59
CA ARG A 521 -21.98 26.29 7.47
C ARG A 521 -21.76 27.73 7.92
N LYS A 522 -22.25 28.06 9.11
CA LYS A 522 -22.07 29.40 9.73
C LYS A 522 -20.63 29.66 10.17
N LEU A 523 -19.81 28.65 10.27
CA LEU A 523 -18.43 28.71 10.78
C LEU A 523 -17.39 28.52 9.67
N CYS A 524 -17.82 28.22 8.46
CA CYS A 524 -16.93 27.93 7.31
C CYS A 524 -17.09 28.99 6.22
N ASP A 525 -16.00 29.27 5.51
CA ASP A 525 -15.95 30.27 4.46
C ASP A 525 -16.62 29.81 3.15
N SER A 526 -16.66 28.50 2.88
CA SER A 526 -17.24 27.93 1.67
C SER A 526 -18.12 26.71 1.92
N PHE A 527 -18.93 26.36 0.92
CA PHE A 527 -19.73 25.14 0.89
C PHE A 527 -18.85 23.89 1.00
N GLU A 528 -17.77 23.81 0.22
CA GLU A 528 -16.85 22.68 0.19
C GLU A 528 -16.17 22.45 1.54
N GLU A 529 -15.79 23.54 2.22
CA GLU A 529 -15.20 23.44 3.56
C GLU A 529 -16.19 22.87 4.56
N THR A 530 -17.43 23.34 4.52
CA THR A 530 -18.52 22.82 5.35
C THR A 530 -18.74 21.33 5.08
N MET A 531 -18.81 20.96 3.82
CA MET A 531 -19.00 19.56 3.42
C MET A 531 -17.84 18.67 3.88
N VAL A 532 -16.59 19.10 3.78
CA VAL A 532 -15.44 18.35 4.30
C VAL A 532 -15.61 18.03 5.79
N GLU A 533 -16.03 18.99 6.60
CA GLU A 533 -16.24 18.77 8.05
C GLU A 533 -17.42 17.81 8.33
N VAL A 534 -18.52 17.91 7.58
CA VAL A 534 -19.67 17.00 7.72
C VAL A 534 -19.31 15.59 7.23
N LEU A 535 -18.69 15.46 6.06
CA LEU A 535 -18.28 14.17 5.48
C LEU A 535 -17.24 13.45 6.35
N ALA A 536 -16.37 14.19 7.04
CA ALA A 536 -15.43 13.61 8.00
C ALA A 536 -16.15 12.88 9.15
N THR A 537 -17.34 13.36 9.57
CA THR A 537 -18.15 12.65 10.58
C THR A 537 -18.77 11.36 10.05
N ILE A 538 -19.00 11.26 8.73
CA ILE A 538 -19.51 10.06 8.08
C ILE A 538 -18.41 9.00 7.99
N LEU A 539 -17.20 9.38 7.57
CA LEU A 539 -16.01 8.53 7.53
C LEU A 539 -15.48 8.17 8.93
N SER A 540 -16.01 8.80 9.99
CA SER A 540 -15.66 8.50 11.39
C SER A 540 -16.81 7.82 12.14
N SER A 541 -17.86 7.39 11.43
CA SER A 541 -19.01 6.72 12.05
C SER A 541 -18.76 5.22 12.23
N PRO A 542 -19.41 4.59 13.21
CA PRO A 542 -19.43 3.13 13.34
C PRO A 542 -19.89 2.42 12.07
N ASP A 543 -20.87 2.99 11.34
CA ASP A 543 -21.39 2.43 10.08
C ASP A 543 -20.31 2.28 9.00
N PHE A 544 -19.28 3.11 9.04
CA PHE A 544 -18.13 2.98 8.14
C PHE A 544 -17.11 1.97 8.67
N PHE A 545 -16.70 2.10 9.95
CA PHE A 545 -15.62 1.29 10.51
C PHE A 545 -15.98 -0.17 10.66
N TYR A 546 -17.22 -0.47 11.03
CA TYR A 546 -17.58 -1.82 11.42
C TYR A 546 -18.29 -2.57 10.29
N VAL A 547 -17.90 -3.84 10.17
CA VAL A 547 -18.57 -4.82 9.33
C VAL A 547 -19.50 -5.59 10.24
N VAL A 548 -20.80 -5.32 10.13
CA VAL A 548 -21.84 -5.95 10.94
C VAL A 548 -22.37 -7.18 10.21
N GLN A 549 -22.70 -8.24 10.93
CA GLN A 549 -23.36 -9.43 10.43
C GLN A 549 -24.75 -9.54 11.08
N GLY A 550 -25.78 -9.37 10.27
CA GLY A 550 -27.18 -9.51 10.67
C GLY A 550 -27.75 -8.26 11.34
N GLU A 551 -28.92 -7.82 10.91
CA GLU A 551 -29.71 -6.84 11.65
C GLU A 551 -30.26 -7.49 12.92
N SER A 552 -29.89 -6.96 14.09
CA SER A 552 -30.48 -7.34 15.37
C SER A 552 -31.89 -6.76 15.49
N ASN A 553 -32.86 -7.37 14.85
CA ASN A 553 -34.25 -7.14 15.22
C ASN A 553 -34.56 -8.03 16.43
N GLU A 554 -34.90 -7.43 17.56
CA GLU A 554 -35.19 -8.07 18.86
C GLU A 554 -36.29 -9.16 18.83
N SER A 555 -36.88 -9.43 17.68
CA SER A 555 -38.01 -10.37 17.51
C SER A 555 -37.69 -11.67 16.75
N ARG A 556 -36.41 -11.97 16.42
CA ARG A 556 -36.06 -13.10 15.56
C ARG A 556 -35.19 -14.16 16.22
N HIS A 557 -35.75 -14.90 17.14
CA HIS A 557 -35.06 -16.03 17.79
C HIS A 557 -35.13 -17.38 17.04
N THR A 558 -35.59 -17.46 15.76
CA THR A 558 -35.93 -18.77 15.19
C THR A 558 -35.54 -19.04 13.74
N LYS A 559 -34.77 -18.18 13.04
CA LYS A 559 -34.28 -18.54 11.70
C LYS A 559 -32.82 -18.10 11.50
N SER A 560 -32.02 -18.98 10.92
CA SER A 560 -30.73 -18.62 10.28
C SER A 560 -31.02 -17.50 9.29
N GLU A 561 -30.66 -16.27 9.66
CA GLU A 561 -30.93 -15.12 8.80
C GLU A 561 -29.97 -15.17 7.60
N GLU A 562 -30.54 -15.18 6.41
CA GLU A 562 -29.80 -14.96 5.19
C GLU A 562 -29.24 -13.52 5.22
N LEU A 563 -27.99 -13.37 4.78
CA LEU A 563 -27.37 -12.06 4.67
C LEU A 563 -28.18 -11.19 3.71
N SER A 564 -28.39 -9.93 4.06
CA SER A 564 -28.94 -8.96 3.13
C SER A 564 -28.03 -8.82 1.89
N ALA A 565 -28.59 -8.41 0.77
CA ALA A 565 -27.80 -8.22 -0.46
C ALA A 565 -26.65 -7.20 -0.27
N TYR A 566 -26.83 -6.20 0.57
CA TYR A 566 -25.76 -5.22 0.91
C TYR A 566 -24.66 -5.84 1.77
N GLU A 567 -24.99 -6.72 2.70
CA GLU A 567 -24.00 -7.45 3.50
C GLU A 567 -23.23 -8.45 2.63
N GLN A 568 -23.90 -9.13 1.70
CA GLN A 568 -23.26 -10.01 0.72
C GLN A 568 -22.31 -9.20 -0.17
N ALA A 569 -22.73 -8.04 -0.69
CA ALA A 569 -21.89 -7.14 -1.46
C ALA A 569 -20.65 -6.69 -0.67
N THR A 570 -20.85 -6.30 0.58
CA THR A 570 -19.76 -5.85 1.46
C THR A 570 -18.74 -6.95 1.70
N ARG A 571 -19.18 -8.16 2.00
CA ARG A 571 -18.28 -9.31 2.24
C ARG A 571 -17.55 -9.73 0.99
N LEU A 572 -18.24 -9.74 -0.15
CA LEU A 572 -17.63 -10.07 -1.43
C LEU A 572 -16.53 -9.05 -1.78
N ALA A 573 -16.79 -7.76 -1.58
CA ALA A 573 -15.82 -6.70 -1.81
C ALA A 573 -14.62 -6.81 -0.87
N LEU A 574 -14.83 -6.96 0.42
CA LEU A 574 -13.74 -7.13 1.39
C LEU A 574 -12.91 -8.38 1.13
N PHE A 575 -13.55 -9.48 0.71
CA PHE A 575 -12.84 -10.73 0.41
C PHE A 575 -12.00 -10.65 -0.86
N LEU A 576 -12.52 -10.03 -1.94
CA LEU A 576 -11.87 -10.03 -3.25
C LEU A 576 -10.83 -8.93 -3.42
N TRP A 577 -11.07 -7.74 -2.85
CA TRP A 577 -10.18 -6.58 -3.02
C TRP A 577 -9.98 -5.71 -1.76
N CYS A 578 -10.35 -6.24 -0.58
CA CYS A 578 -10.13 -5.60 0.72
C CYS A 578 -10.69 -4.17 0.82
N SER A 579 -11.79 -3.84 0.12
CA SER A 579 -12.35 -2.50 0.05
C SER A 579 -13.87 -2.50 0.06
N VAL A 580 -14.47 -1.31 -0.08
CA VAL A 580 -15.93 -1.15 -0.18
C VAL A 580 -16.46 -1.65 -1.52
N PRO A 581 -17.75 -2.06 -1.60
CA PRO A 581 -18.39 -2.38 -2.87
C PRO A 581 -18.35 -1.20 -3.84
N ASP A 582 -18.08 -1.48 -5.10
CA ASP A 582 -18.20 -0.50 -6.17
C ASP A 582 -19.66 -0.17 -6.50
N ALA A 583 -19.88 0.83 -7.34
CA ALA A 583 -21.21 1.27 -7.72
C ALA A 583 -22.02 0.17 -8.45
N GLN A 584 -21.35 -0.73 -9.18
CA GLN A 584 -22.02 -1.82 -9.88
C GLN A 584 -22.51 -2.88 -8.89
N LEU A 585 -21.70 -3.24 -7.93
CA LEU A 585 -22.03 -4.23 -6.91
C LEU A 585 -23.15 -3.71 -5.98
N LEU A 586 -23.08 -2.43 -5.57
CA LEU A 586 -24.15 -1.78 -4.81
C LEU A 586 -25.47 -1.74 -5.58
N LYS A 587 -25.45 -1.46 -6.89
CA LYS A 587 -26.65 -1.49 -7.74
C LYS A 587 -27.25 -2.88 -7.87
N LEU A 588 -26.42 -3.93 -7.92
CA LEU A 588 -26.91 -5.32 -7.89
C LEU A 588 -27.59 -5.63 -6.56
N ALA A 589 -26.96 -5.23 -5.45
CA ALA A 589 -27.54 -5.38 -4.11
C ALA A 589 -28.87 -4.63 -3.97
N ASP A 590 -28.93 -3.38 -4.46
CA ASP A 590 -30.14 -2.54 -4.43
C ASP A 590 -31.31 -3.14 -5.21
N SER A 591 -31.01 -3.84 -6.31
CA SER A 591 -31.99 -4.51 -7.15
C SER A 591 -32.35 -5.94 -6.70
N GLY A 592 -31.76 -6.44 -5.62
CA GLY A 592 -31.98 -7.82 -5.13
C GLY A 592 -31.50 -8.90 -6.09
N ARG A 593 -30.44 -8.61 -6.88
CA ARG A 593 -29.86 -9.52 -7.89
C ARG A 593 -28.49 -10.04 -7.51
N LEU A 594 -28.13 -9.91 -6.27
CA LEU A 594 -26.88 -10.41 -5.73
C LEU A 594 -27.08 -11.81 -5.13
#